data_38cae64237214416dcd610ac6ac54b61
#
_entry.id   38cae64237214416dcd610ac6ac54b61
#
_cell.length_a   1.000
_cell.length_b   1.000
_cell.length_c   1.000
_cell.angle_alpha   90.00
_cell.angle_beta   90.00
_cell.angle_gamma   90.00
#
_symmetry.space_group_name_H-M   'P 1'
#
loop_
_entity.id
_entity.type
_entity.pdbx_description
1 polymer ?
#
loop_
_entity_poly.entity_id
_entity_poly.type
_entity_poly.pdbx_seq_one_letter_code
_entity_poly.pdbx_strand_id
1 'polypeptide(L)'
;DFAIYDCRYWQYKQKNQKGDKYSFILTDGKSDLAVNIDKPQHGKRTMTINGKKAEYSLITTSTLPDYPQKDETTSLKDTHNKPDTAIVVGWLRNMPKEFWDRGQEYSVQYYDLFSTFTELSNCSKLDSLGRFEIKVPLINSTEVFMDWKHTYINTVLEPGETYYLLYDFKSGHSIFMGKNCRLQNELLAHPIPMINADYAGKDENKVPAQEMMQILESRYKEAEGNLRKQIEKSASISRCYQEYAAQYLLCIYATDILQGAYSVKDNVFPQEYVSQVEKIWKEIPQPYTQFRDYSMLTNDLIGQERRLKYSTPMGRTYGFLSTNSYPELLRKHKALGDIAITDSEIATVEQWAKNLDAITIKQYQTTDAKEQE
;
A
#
# COMPACT_ATOMS: atom_id res chain seq x y z
N ASP A 1 -6.36 -26.09 -19.76
CA ASP A 1 -6.35 -24.75 -20.36
C ASP A 1 -7.62 -24.01 -19.96
N PHE A 2 -7.51 -22.72 -19.64
CA PHE A 2 -8.62 -21.84 -19.33
C PHE A 2 -8.35 -20.44 -19.88
N ALA A 3 -9.38 -19.63 -19.99
CA ALA A 3 -9.31 -18.22 -20.32
C ALA A 3 -9.65 -17.38 -19.10
N ILE A 4 -9.25 -16.12 -19.13
CA ILE A 4 -9.59 -15.13 -18.13
C ILE A 4 -10.31 -13.99 -18.83
N TYR A 5 -11.50 -13.67 -18.37
CA TYR A 5 -12.27 -12.54 -18.86
C TYR A 5 -13.09 -11.95 -17.72
N ASP A 6 -13.14 -10.63 -17.63
CA ASP A 6 -13.85 -9.90 -16.57
C ASP A 6 -13.45 -10.39 -15.16
N CYS A 7 -12.15 -10.54 -14.93
CA CYS A 7 -11.54 -11.05 -13.69
C CYS A 7 -12.05 -12.42 -13.23
N ARG A 8 -12.53 -13.27 -14.14
CA ARG A 8 -13.05 -14.62 -13.87
C ARG A 8 -12.34 -15.66 -14.70
N TYR A 9 -12.34 -16.91 -14.19
CA TYR A 9 -11.83 -18.07 -14.90
C TYR A 9 -12.93 -18.71 -15.75
N TRP A 10 -12.60 -18.97 -17.01
CA TRP A 10 -13.48 -19.57 -17.99
C TRP A 10 -12.85 -20.82 -18.57
N GLN A 11 -13.54 -21.94 -18.55
CA GLN A 11 -13.09 -23.17 -19.18
C GLN A 11 -13.50 -23.20 -20.66
N TYR A 12 -12.69 -23.84 -21.49
CA TYR A 12 -13.02 -24.04 -22.90
C TYR A 12 -14.06 -25.17 -23.04
N LYS A 13 -15.25 -24.84 -23.47
CA LYS A 13 -16.30 -25.79 -23.85
C LYS A 13 -16.17 -26.19 -25.31
N GLN A 14 -15.81 -25.24 -26.17
CA GLN A 14 -15.57 -25.46 -27.59
C GLN A 14 -14.48 -24.55 -28.11
N LYS A 15 -13.61 -25.09 -28.98
CA LYS A 15 -12.52 -24.33 -29.62
C LYS A 15 -12.49 -24.70 -31.10
N ASN A 16 -12.63 -23.67 -31.95
CA ASN A 16 -12.46 -23.79 -33.41
C ASN A 16 -11.38 -22.79 -33.85
N GLN A 17 -10.55 -23.23 -34.79
CA GLN A 17 -9.52 -22.40 -35.41
C GLN A 17 -9.56 -22.55 -36.93
N LYS A 18 -9.54 -21.43 -37.63
CA LYS A 18 -9.44 -21.40 -39.11
C LYS A 18 -8.37 -20.39 -39.52
N GLY A 19 -7.16 -20.89 -39.81
CA GLY A 19 -5.98 -20.04 -39.95
C GLY A 19 -5.70 -19.26 -38.66
N ASP A 20 -5.57 -17.94 -38.75
CA ASP A 20 -5.35 -17.03 -37.62
C ASP A 20 -6.61 -16.52 -36.92
N LYS A 21 -7.76 -17.05 -37.30
CA LYS A 21 -9.03 -16.75 -36.64
C LYS A 21 -9.39 -17.84 -35.65
N TYR A 22 -9.93 -17.43 -34.50
CA TYR A 22 -10.34 -18.32 -33.43
C TYR A 22 -11.79 -18.05 -33.06
N SER A 23 -12.50 -19.11 -32.69
CA SER A 23 -13.85 -19.05 -32.14
C SER A 23 -13.92 -19.98 -30.93
N PHE A 24 -14.35 -19.44 -29.79
CA PHE A 24 -14.47 -20.19 -28.54
C PHE A 24 -15.86 -20.07 -27.97
N ILE A 25 -16.33 -21.14 -27.37
CA ILE A 25 -17.37 -21.11 -26.35
C ILE A 25 -16.68 -21.42 -25.03
N LEU A 26 -16.71 -20.45 -24.12
CA LEU A 26 -16.14 -20.55 -22.79
C LEU A 26 -17.28 -20.66 -21.77
N THR A 27 -17.04 -21.30 -20.63
CA THR A 27 -18.03 -21.42 -19.55
C THR A 27 -17.37 -21.20 -18.18
N ASP A 28 -18.08 -20.54 -17.27
CA ASP A 28 -17.75 -20.43 -15.84
C ASP A 28 -18.55 -21.44 -14.98
N GLY A 29 -19.26 -22.37 -15.63
CA GLY A 29 -20.16 -23.32 -14.98
C GLY A 29 -21.60 -22.81 -14.76
N LYS A 30 -21.81 -21.48 -14.90
CA LYS A 30 -23.13 -20.84 -14.75
C LYS A 30 -23.62 -20.20 -16.05
N SER A 31 -22.71 -19.73 -16.86
CA SER A 31 -22.99 -19.03 -18.12
C SER A 31 -21.98 -19.42 -19.20
N ASP A 32 -22.36 -19.23 -20.45
CA ASP A 32 -21.48 -19.42 -21.60
C ASP A 32 -21.11 -18.06 -22.19
N LEU A 33 -19.86 -17.94 -22.65
CA LEU A 33 -19.29 -16.75 -23.27
C LEU A 33 -18.82 -17.10 -24.69
N ALA A 34 -19.46 -16.52 -25.70
CA ALA A 34 -19.05 -16.68 -27.09
C ALA A 34 -17.95 -15.64 -27.45
N VAL A 35 -16.80 -16.11 -27.88
CA VAL A 35 -15.64 -15.27 -28.23
C VAL A 35 -15.19 -15.61 -29.66
N ASN A 36 -15.15 -14.60 -30.51
CA ASN A 36 -14.55 -14.68 -31.83
C ASN A 36 -13.37 -13.72 -31.92
N ILE A 37 -12.23 -14.20 -32.43
CA ILE A 37 -11.00 -13.44 -32.54
C ILE A 37 -10.58 -13.42 -34.02
N ASP A 38 -10.51 -12.23 -34.60
CA ASP A 38 -10.04 -12.07 -35.96
C ASP A 38 -8.51 -12.17 -36.06
N LYS A 39 -7.99 -12.32 -37.30
CA LYS A 39 -6.56 -12.32 -37.58
C LYS A 39 -5.93 -11.02 -37.08
N PRO A 40 -4.63 -11.03 -36.68
CA PRO A 40 -3.95 -9.83 -36.23
C PRO A 40 -3.78 -8.81 -37.34
N GLN A 41 -3.94 -7.55 -37.01
CA GLN A 41 -3.66 -6.41 -37.88
C GLN A 41 -2.93 -5.31 -37.06
N HIS A 42 -1.76 -4.91 -37.50
CA HIS A 42 -0.94 -3.87 -36.83
C HIS A 42 -0.73 -4.10 -35.32
N GLY A 43 -0.47 -5.32 -34.91
CA GLY A 43 -0.26 -5.68 -33.48
C GLY A 43 -1.53 -5.76 -32.64
N LYS A 44 -2.70 -5.57 -33.25
CA LYS A 44 -4.00 -5.65 -32.58
C LYS A 44 -4.86 -6.76 -33.16
N ARG A 45 -5.85 -7.21 -32.40
CA ARG A 45 -6.88 -8.14 -32.84
C ARG A 45 -8.25 -7.59 -32.55
N THR A 46 -9.14 -7.69 -33.50
CA THR A 46 -10.55 -7.48 -33.25
C THR A 46 -11.13 -8.72 -32.57
N MET A 47 -11.79 -8.55 -31.45
CA MET A 47 -12.50 -9.59 -30.72
C MET A 47 -13.98 -9.22 -30.62
N THR A 48 -14.81 -10.24 -30.80
CA THR A 48 -16.26 -10.11 -30.55
C THR A 48 -16.61 -11.02 -29.39
N ILE A 49 -17.05 -10.44 -28.27
CA ILE A 49 -17.40 -11.13 -27.05
C ILE A 49 -18.88 -10.93 -26.78
N ASN A 50 -19.68 -12.01 -26.80
CA ASN A 50 -21.14 -11.95 -26.69
C ASN A 50 -21.76 -10.87 -27.61
N GLY A 51 -21.32 -10.81 -28.87
CA GLY A 51 -21.80 -9.85 -29.85
C GLY A 51 -21.21 -8.44 -29.77
N LYS A 52 -20.52 -8.09 -28.71
CA LYS A 52 -19.81 -6.80 -28.58
C LYS A 52 -18.43 -6.88 -29.22
N LYS A 53 -18.19 -6.02 -30.20
CA LYS A 53 -16.94 -5.97 -30.96
C LYS A 53 -16.03 -4.87 -30.42
N ALA A 54 -14.75 -5.22 -30.15
CA ALA A 54 -13.74 -4.28 -29.73
C ALA A 54 -12.35 -4.68 -30.27
N GLU A 55 -11.44 -3.73 -30.31
CA GLU A 55 -10.05 -3.94 -30.72
C GLU A 55 -9.17 -4.04 -29.47
N TYR A 56 -8.31 -5.04 -29.44
CA TYR A 56 -7.42 -5.35 -28.33
C TYR A 56 -5.97 -5.44 -28.80
N SER A 57 -5.07 -4.84 -28.04
CA SER A 57 -3.62 -5.05 -28.22
C SER A 57 -3.22 -6.42 -27.71
N LEU A 58 -2.26 -7.05 -28.38
CA LEU A 58 -1.67 -8.29 -27.92
C LEU A 58 -0.52 -7.97 -26.97
N ILE A 59 -0.63 -8.41 -25.75
CA ILE A 59 0.42 -8.27 -24.73
C ILE A 59 0.81 -9.65 -24.18
N THR A 60 1.99 -9.71 -23.58
CA THR A 60 2.49 -10.87 -22.83
C THR A 60 2.84 -10.44 -21.41
N THR A 61 3.09 -11.42 -20.52
CA THR A 61 3.56 -11.13 -19.15
C THR A 61 4.92 -10.44 -19.08
N SER A 62 5.66 -10.39 -20.19
CA SER A 62 6.95 -9.69 -20.30
C SER A 62 6.84 -8.25 -20.81
N THR A 63 5.64 -7.82 -21.19
CA THR A 63 5.39 -6.47 -21.70
C THR A 63 4.18 -5.86 -21.00
N LEU A 64 4.33 -4.61 -20.58
CA LEU A 64 3.20 -3.86 -20.04
C LEU A 64 2.17 -3.55 -21.12
N PRO A 65 0.89 -3.33 -20.71
CA PRO A 65 -0.12 -2.80 -21.61
C PRO A 65 0.34 -1.48 -22.27
N ASP A 66 0.05 -1.34 -23.57
CA ASP A 66 0.27 -0.09 -24.28
C ASP A 66 -0.85 0.90 -23.91
N TYR A 67 -0.57 1.77 -22.95
CA TYR A 67 -1.49 2.79 -22.51
C TYR A 67 -1.38 4.04 -23.38
N PRO A 68 -2.49 4.75 -23.66
CA PRO A 68 -2.44 6.03 -24.36
C PRO A 68 -1.57 7.03 -23.57
N GLN A 69 -0.80 7.84 -24.29
CA GLN A 69 0.11 8.82 -23.68
C GLN A 69 -0.60 9.85 -22.81
N LYS A 70 -1.82 10.22 -23.18
CA LYS A 70 -2.65 11.14 -22.38
C LYS A 70 -3.60 10.33 -21.50
N ASP A 71 -3.42 10.49 -20.21
CA ASP A 71 -4.38 10.05 -19.21
C ASP A 71 -4.78 11.27 -18.39
N GLU A 72 -6.03 11.64 -18.48
CA GLU A 72 -6.60 12.78 -17.75
C GLU A 72 -7.03 12.39 -16.33
N THR A 73 -7.02 11.10 -16.00
CA THR A 73 -7.32 10.59 -14.67
C THR A 73 -6.17 10.94 -13.72
N THR A 74 -6.42 11.86 -12.82
CA THR A 74 -5.36 12.48 -12.01
C THR A 74 -5.30 12.02 -10.58
N SER A 75 -6.33 11.33 -10.06
CA SER A 75 -6.41 10.97 -8.65
C SER A 75 -7.04 9.61 -8.44
N LEU A 76 -6.68 9.00 -7.33
CA LEU A 76 -7.35 7.83 -6.79
C LEU A 76 -8.75 8.18 -6.32
N LYS A 77 -9.64 7.18 -6.37
CA LYS A 77 -11.01 7.32 -5.89
C LYS A 77 -11.03 7.59 -4.40
N ASP A 78 -11.55 8.74 -4.01
CA ASP A 78 -11.88 9.03 -2.62
C ASP A 78 -13.34 8.64 -2.35
N THR A 79 -13.54 7.64 -1.50
CA THR A 79 -14.86 7.19 -1.07
C THR A 79 -15.39 7.94 0.16
N HIS A 80 -14.63 8.93 0.65
CA HIS A 80 -14.90 9.62 1.92
C HIS A 80 -15.09 8.63 3.08
N ASN A 81 -14.20 7.63 3.14
CA ASN A 81 -14.20 6.55 4.14
C ASN A 81 -15.46 5.68 4.14
N LYS A 82 -16.14 5.57 3.00
CA LYS A 82 -17.26 4.65 2.84
C LYS A 82 -16.74 3.24 2.58
N PRO A 83 -16.97 2.30 3.52
CA PRO A 83 -16.45 0.94 3.39
C PRO A 83 -17.01 0.20 2.18
N ASP A 84 -16.14 -0.49 1.46
CA ASP A 84 -16.50 -1.47 0.42
C ASP A 84 -15.38 -2.52 0.29
N THR A 85 -15.59 -3.53 -0.54
CA THR A 85 -14.67 -4.64 -0.68
C THR A 85 -13.96 -4.60 -2.03
N ALA A 86 -12.62 -4.51 -2.01
CA ALA A 86 -11.84 -4.82 -3.19
C ALA A 86 -11.68 -6.34 -3.32
N ILE A 87 -11.69 -6.85 -4.56
CA ILE A 87 -11.50 -8.28 -4.84
C ILE A 87 -10.25 -8.47 -5.68
N VAL A 88 -9.35 -9.34 -5.22
CA VAL A 88 -8.19 -9.76 -5.99
C VAL A 88 -8.36 -11.21 -6.38
N VAL A 89 -8.55 -11.46 -7.66
CA VAL A 89 -8.49 -12.79 -8.26
C VAL A 89 -7.10 -12.97 -8.84
N GLY A 90 -6.39 -14.04 -8.49
CA GLY A 90 -5.01 -14.17 -8.88
C GLY A 90 -4.61 -15.56 -9.37
N TRP A 91 -3.53 -15.60 -10.13
CA TRP A 91 -2.92 -16.83 -10.61
C TRP A 91 -1.39 -16.74 -10.55
N LEU A 92 -0.80 -17.62 -9.74
CA LEU A 92 0.63 -17.88 -9.68
C LEU A 92 0.98 -18.94 -10.74
N ARG A 93 1.18 -18.50 -11.97
CA ARG A 93 1.41 -19.35 -13.12
C ARG A 93 2.82 -19.93 -13.11
N ASN A 94 2.99 -21.18 -13.57
CA ASN A 94 4.28 -21.86 -13.67
C ASN A 94 5.07 -21.90 -12.35
N MET A 95 4.34 -22.00 -11.23
CA MET A 95 4.95 -22.05 -9.90
C MET A 95 5.85 -23.28 -9.77
N PRO A 96 7.12 -23.13 -9.35
CA PRO A 96 8.04 -24.24 -9.14
C PRO A 96 7.53 -25.20 -8.06
N LYS A 97 7.81 -26.50 -8.22
CA LYS A 97 7.33 -27.54 -7.31
C LYS A 97 7.79 -27.32 -5.86
N GLU A 98 9.02 -26.86 -5.68
CA GLU A 98 9.59 -26.57 -4.38
C GLU A 98 8.86 -25.46 -3.59
N PHE A 99 8.08 -24.65 -4.27
CA PHE A 99 7.27 -23.62 -3.61
C PHE A 99 5.91 -24.14 -3.13
N TRP A 100 5.39 -25.19 -3.74
CA TRP A 100 4.12 -25.80 -3.29
C TRP A 100 4.21 -26.35 -1.86
N ASP A 101 5.38 -26.83 -1.46
CA ASP A 101 5.60 -27.44 -0.13
C ASP A 101 5.76 -26.40 0.98
N ARG A 102 5.96 -25.11 0.68
CA ARG A 102 6.31 -24.05 1.64
C ARG A 102 5.15 -23.19 2.14
N GLY A 103 3.94 -23.48 1.72
CA GLY A 103 2.72 -22.77 2.12
C GLY A 103 1.83 -22.45 0.96
N GLN A 104 0.55 -22.62 1.18
CA GLN A 104 -0.48 -22.61 0.15
C GLN A 104 -1.40 -21.39 0.30
N GLU A 105 -0.93 -20.31 0.97
CA GLU A 105 -1.72 -19.12 1.20
C GLU A 105 -1.06 -17.89 0.56
N TYR A 106 -1.86 -17.14 -0.17
CA TYR A 106 -1.51 -15.80 -0.64
C TYR A 106 -2.11 -14.78 0.30
N SER A 107 -1.38 -13.73 0.63
CA SER A 107 -1.83 -12.68 1.54
C SER A 107 -1.87 -11.30 0.89
N VAL A 108 -2.84 -10.50 1.30
CA VAL A 108 -2.90 -9.07 1.06
C VAL A 108 -2.91 -8.39 2.42
N GLN A 109 -1.90 -7.59 2.67
CA GLN A 109 -1.64 -6.89 3.91
C GLN A 109 -1.80 -5.38 3.71
N TYR A 110 -2.34 -4.70 4.71
CA TYR A 110 -2.45 -3.24 4.72
C TYR A 110 -2.50 -2.73 6.17
N TYR A 111 -2.27 -1.45 6.34
CA TYR A 111 -2.30 -0.84 7.67
C TYR A 111 -3.60 -0.09 7.88
N ASP A 112 -4.14 -0.20 9.09
CA ASP A 112 -5.25 0.62 9.52
C ASP A 112 -4.77 2.06 9.71
N LEU A 113 -5.55 3.03 9.22
CA LEU A 113 -5.26 4.45 9.37
C LEU A 113 -5.15 4.89 10.84
N PHE A 114 -5.86 4.24 11.73
CA PHE A 114 -5.94 4.59 13.15
C PHE A 114 -5.03 3.77 14.05
N SER A 115 -4.50 2.67 13.55
CA SER A 115 -3.66 1.73 14.30
C SER A 115 -2.30 1.58 13.62
N THR A 116 -1.37 2.44 14.00
CA THR A 116 -0.05 2.61 13.37
C THR A 116 0.76 1.31 13.24
N PHE A 117 0.53 0.35 14.13
CA PHE A 117 1.32 -0.89 14.19
C PHE A 117 0.49 -2.15 13.96
N THR A 118 -0.79 -2.02 13.65
CA THR A 118 -1.65 -3.18 13.37
C THR A 118 -1.73 -3.39 11.88
N GLU A 119 -1.00 -4.39 11.41
CA GLU A 119 -1.13 -4.91 10.07
C GLU A 119 -2.37 -5.78 9.98
N LEU A 120 -3.25 -5.45 9.07
CA LEU A 120 -4.40 -6.27 8.72
C LEU A 120 -4.00 -7.20 7.57
N SER A 121 -4.35 -8.46 7.67
CA SER A 121 -4.02 -9.47 6.68
C SER A 121 -5.25 -10.25 6.27
N ASN A 122 -5.47 -10.31 4.95
CA ASN A 122 -6.48 -11.18 4.34
C ASN A 122 -5.76 -12.24 3.52
N CYS A 123 -6.04 -13.49 3.79
CA CYS A 123 -5.38 -14.63 3.16
C CYS A 123 -6.36 -15.49 2.38
N SER A 124 -5.88 -16.13 1.33
CA SER A 124 -6.60 -17.16 0.59
C SER A 124 -5.69 -18.34 0.28
N LYS A 125 -6.23 -19.54 0.41
CA LYS A 125 -5.53 -20.74 -0.03
C LYS A 125 -5.43 -20.78 -1.54
N LEU A 126 -4.27 -21.24 -2.02
CA LEU A 126 -4.07 -21.54 -3.42
C LEU A 126 -4.77 -22.86 -3.77
N ASP A 127 -5.42 -22.89 -4.93
CA ASP A 127 -5.89 -24.16 -5.49
C ASP A 127 -4.73 -24.95 -6.14
N SER A 128 -5.01 -26.17 -6.61
CA SER A 128 -4.01 -27.04 -7.24
C SER A 128 -3.35 -26.47 -8.50
N LEU A 129 -3.85 -25.37 -9.03
CA LEU A 129 -3.29 -24.65 -10.18
C LEU A 129 -2.58 -23.35 -9.81
N GLY A 130 -2.54 -22.99 -8.51
CA GLY A 130 -1.95 -21.75 -8.01
C GLY A 130 -2.87 -20.54 -8.14
N ARG A 131 -4.19 -20.75 -8.19
CA ARG A 131 -5.18 -19.68 -8.27
C ARG A 131 -5.76 -19.36 -6.91
N PHE A 132 -6.16 -18.10 -6.72
CA PHE A 132 -6.75 -17.62 -5.48
C PHE A 132 -7.78 -16.50 -5.73
N GLU A 133 -8.61 -16.25 -4.74
CA GLU A 133 -9.49 -15.09 -4.64
C GLU A 133 -9.43 -14.54 -3.22
N ILE A 134 -9.14 -13.25 -3.07
CA ILE A 134 -9.08 -12.57 -1.79
C ILE A 134 -10.05 -11.39 -1.82
N LYS A 135 -10.86 -11.30 -0.77
CA LYS A 135 -11.71 -10.15 -0.50
C LYS A 135 -11.04 -9.28 0.55
N VAL A 136 -10.78 -8.03 0.20
CA VAL A 136 -10.08 -7.06 1.04
C VAL A 136 -11.08 -5.96 1.42
N PRO A 137 -11.57 -5.94 2.66
CA PRO A 137 -12.46 -4.87 3.13
C PRO A 137 -11.63 -3.59 3.31
N LEU A 138 -12.00 -2.54 2.60
CA LEU A 138 -11.31 -1.26 2.60
C LEU A 138 -12.28 -0.14 2.92
N ILE A 139 -11.82 0.86 3.67
CA ILE A 139 -12.62 2.07 3.92
C ILE A 139 -12.42 3.13 2.83
N ASN A 140 -11.29 3.09 2.14
CA ASN A 140 -10.95 4.00 1.04
C ASN A 140 -9.87 3.36 0.15
N SER A 141 -9.41 4.05 -0.91
CA SER A 141 -8.27 3.62 -1.70
C SER A 141 -7.04 3.47 -0.80
N THR A 142 -6.46 2.28 -0.76
CA THR A 142 -5.49 1.88 0.28
C THR A 142 -4.26 1.25 -0.34
N GLU A 143 -3.09 1.68 0.13
CA GLU A 143 -1.84 0.99 -0.15
C GLU A 143 -1.84 -0.40 0.49
N VAL A 144 -1.50 -1.41 -0.31
CA VAL A 144 -1.49 -2.81 0.12
C VAL A 144 -0.20 -3.48 -0.27
N PHE A 145 0.20 -4.44 0.54
CA PHE A 145 1.34 -5.32 0.31
C PHE A 145 0.80 -6.70 0.00
N MET A 146 1.10 -7.16 -1.20
CA MET A 146 0.72 -8.49 -1.64
C MET A 146 1.96 -9.37 -1.55
N ASP A 147 1.94 -10.32 -0.63
CA ASP A 147 3.08 -11.19 -0.39
C ASP A 147 2.72 -12.64 -0.63
N TRP A 148 3.58 -13.27 -1.41
CA TRP A 148 3.72 -14.70 -1.43
C TRP A 148 5.22 -15.02 -1.56
N LYS A 149 5.88 -15.13 -0.43
CA LYS A 149 7.28 -15.58 -0.20
C LYS A 149 8.39 -14.97 -1.07
N HIS A 150 8.18 -14.68 -2.34
CA HIS A 150 9.17 -14.12 -3.26
C HIS A 150 8.55 -13.19 -4.31
N THR A 151 7.26 -12.89 -4.17
CA THR A 151 6.51 -12.06 -5.12
C THR A 151 5.92 -10.87 -4.39
N TYR A 152 6.78 -10.09 -3.73
CA TYR A 152 6.33 -8.90 -3.03
C TYR A 152 5.87 -7.83 -4.03
N ILE A 153 4.63 -7.43 -3.92
CA ILE A 153 4.01 -6.37 -4.73
C ILE A 153 3.45 -5.32 -3.79
N ASN A 154 3.97 -4.10 -3.90
CA ASN A 154 3.39 -2.93 -3.27
C ASN A 154 2.51 -2.21 -4.30
N THR A 155 1.24 -1.96 -3.97
CA THR A 155 0.29 -1.33 -4.87
C THR A 155 -0.86 -0.68 -4.09
N VAL A 156 -1.82 -0.09 -4.81
CA VAL A 156 -3.03 0.49 -4.23
C VAL A 156 -4.25 -0.25 -4.74
N LEU A 157 -5.17 -0.60 -3.84
CA LEU A 157 -6.48 -1.13 -4.20
C LEU A 157 -7.58 -0.11 -3.89
N GLU A 158 -8.57 -0.03 -4.77
CA GLU A 158 -9.75 0.83 -4.61
C GLU A 158 -10.96 0.00 -4.15
N PRO A 159 -11.73 0.49 -3.17
CA PRO A 159 -12.95 -0.17 -2.72
C PRO A 159 -13.96 -0.38 -3.85
N GLY A 160 -14.58 -1.58 -3.89
CA GLY A 160 -15.57 -1.96 -4.89
C GLY A 160 -14.99 -2.41 -6.24
N GLU A 161 -13.67 -2.34 -6.43
CA GLU A 161 -13.04 -2.76 -7.68
C GLU A 161 -12.59 -4.23 -7.62
N THR A 162 -12.53 -4.87 -8.79
CA THR A 162 -12.02 -6.23 -8.93
C THR A 162 -10.79 -6.21 -9.82
N TYR A 163 -9.72 -6.76 -9.30
CA TYR A 163 -8.43 -6.89 -9.97
C TYR A 163 -8.14 -8.35 -10.26
N TYR A 164 -7.57 -8.62 -11.43
CA TYR A 164 -6.97 -9.90 -11.71
C TYR A 164 -5.45 -9.76 -11.75
N LEU A 165 -4.75 -10.49 -10.88
CA LEU A 165 -3.29 -10.52 -10.82
C LEU A 165 -2.77 -11.81 -11.45
N LEU A 166 -1.98 -11.70 -12.51
CA LEU A 166 -1.20 -12.79 -13.04
C LEU A 166 0.27 -12.59 -12.67
N TYR A 167 0.84 -13.53 -11.96
CA TYR A 167 2.28 -13.65 -11.77
C TYR A 167 2.79 -14.90 -12.50
N ASP A 168 3.76 -14.73 -13.40
CA ASP A 168 4.31 -15.84 -14.16
C ASP A 168 5.76 -16.11 -13.72
N PHE A 169 5.96 -17.19 -12.96
CA PHE A 169 7.28 -17.61 -12.48
C PHE A 169 8.29 -17.89 -13.60
N LYS A 170 7.84 -18.26 -14.80
CA LYS A 170 8.72 -18.50 -15.92
C LYS A 170 9.35 -17.21 -16.45
N SER A 171 8.63 -16.12 -16.47
CA SER A 171 9.13 -14.81 -16.91
C SER A 171 9.60 -13.93 -15.74
N GLY A 172 9.15 -14.22 -14.52
CA GLY A 172 9.37 -13.37 -13.34
C GLY A 172 8.56 -12.08 -13.35
N HIS A 173 7.55 -11.97 -14.20
CA HIS A 173 6.76 -10.75 -14.37
C HIS A 173 5.34 -10.90 -13.83
N SER A 174 4.82 -9.78 -13.34
CA SER A 174 3.42 -9.62 -12.93
C SER A 174 2.68 -8.67 -13.85
N ILE A 175 1.37 -8.87 -13.95
CA ILE A 175 0.46 -7.94 -14.63
C ILE A 175 -0.88 -7.92 -13.91
N PHE A 176 -1.42 -6.72 -13.74
CA PHE A 176 -2.82 -6.53 -13.32
C PHE A 176 -3.73 -6.37 -14.53
N MET A 177 -4.89 -7.01 -14.47
CA MET A 177 -5.97 -6.86 -15.44
C MET A 177 -7.24 -6.47 -14.69
N GLY A 178 -8.08 -5.66 -15.30
CA GLY A 178 -9.29 -5.10 -14.72
C GLY A 178 -9.62 -3.75 -15.35
N LYS A 179 -10.70 -3.15 -14.87
CA LYS A 179 -11.18 -1.89 -15.43
C LYS A 179 -10.27 -0.71 -15.09
N ASN A 180 -9.77 -0.66 -13.86
CA ASN A 180 -8.98 0.44 -13.31
C ASN A 180 -7.64 -0.07 -12.78
N CYS A 181 -6.81 -0.69 -13.64
CA CYS A 181 -5.54 -1.31 -13.22
C CYS A 181 -4.28 -0.64 -13.79
N ARG A 182 -4.41 0.59 -14.32
CA ARG A 182 -3.29 1.29 -14.91
C ARG A 182 -2.23 1.66 -13.89
N LEU A 183 -2.61 2.28 -12.77
CA LEU A 183 -1.68 2.63 -11.71
C LEU A 183 -0.94 1.41 -11.17
N GLN A 184 -1.64 0.28 -10.94
CA GLN A 184 -1.06 -0.96 -10.47
C GLN A 184 0.04 -1.48 -11.40
N ASN A 185 -0.21 -1.45 -12.72
CA ASN A 185 0.78 -1.85 -13.71
C ASN A 185 1.94 -0.85 -13.83
N GLU A 186 1.68 0.45 -13.69
CA GLU A 186 2.72 1.46 -13.68
C GLU A 186 3.63 1.32 -12.44
N LEU A 187 3.08 1.02 -11.27
CA LEU A 187 3.86 0.70 -10.06
C LEU A 187 4.72 -0.55 -10.21
N LEU A 188 4.24 -1.57 -10.94
CA LEU A 188 5.05 -2.76 -11.28
C LEU A 188 6.20 -2.43 -12.23
N ALA A 189 5.95 -1.60 -13.24
CA ALA A 189 6.95 -1.26 -14.26
C ALA A 189 7.95 -0.22 -13.83
N HIS A 190 7.52 0.68 -12.98
CA HIS A 190 8.24 1.85 -12.54
C HIS A 190 8.22 1.90 -11.00
N PRO A 191 8.97 1.02 -10.31
CA PRO A 191 9.04 1.08 -8.85
C PRO A 191 9.45 2.48 -8.39
N ILE A 192 8.77 3.00 -7.37
CA ILE A 192 9.10 4.30 -6.81
C ILE A 192 10.51 4.21 -6.21
N PRO A 193 11.42 5.16 -6.53
CA PRO A 193 12.76 5.16 -5.97
C PRO A 193 12.72 5.21 -4.44
N MET A 194 13.41 4.27 -3.78
CA MET A 194 13.46 4.24 -2.31
C MET A 194 14.36 5.34 -1.78
N ILE A 195 13.93 5.97 -0.70
CA ILE A 195 14.79 6.81 0.13
C ILE A 195 15.54 5.86 1.06
N ASN A 196 16.80 5.60 0.75
CA ASN A 196 17.66 4.79 1.60
C ASN A 196 18.31 5.69 2.66
N ALA A 197 17.91 5.53 3.91
CA ALA A 197 18.54 6.15 5.06
C ALA A 197 19.84 5.38 5.46
N ASP A 198 20.75 5.16 4.51
CA ASP A 198 22.07 4.63 4.83
C ASP A 198 22.92 5.74 5.45
N TYR A 199 23.17 5.63 6.73
CA TYR A 199 23.97 6.60 7.49
C TYR A 199 25.48 6.49 7.23
N ALA A 200 25.86 5.84 6.12
CA ALA A 200 27.24 5.72 5.66
C ALA A 200 28.20 5.16 6.72
N GLY A 201 27.76 4.15 7.48
CA GLY A 201 28.56 3.50 8.53
C GLY A 201 28.72 4.31 9.81
N LYS A 202 28.00 5.43 9.96
CA LYS A 202 27.94 6.18 11.21
C LYS A 202 27.01 5.48 12.20
N ASP A 203 27.36 5.56 13.48
CA ASP A 203 26.46 5.14 14.55
C ASP A 203 25.27 6.12 14.57
N GLU A 204 24.11 5.69 14.12
CA GLU A 204 22.88 6.47 14.00
C GLU A 204 22.56 7.21 15.31
N ASN A 205 22.84 6.59 16.46
CA ASN A 205 22.57 7.16 17.78
C ASN A 205 23.49 8.32 18.17
N LYS A 206 24.45 8.69 17.32
CA LYS A 206 25.44 9.74 17.59
C LYS A 206 25.46 10.86 16.55
N VAL A 207 24.58 10.80 15.56
CA VAL A 207 24.52 11.82 14.49
C VAL A 207 23.85 13.08 15.04
N PRO A 208 24.47 14.27 14.91
CA PRO A 208 23.81 15.53 15.25
C PRO A 208 22.54 15.75 14.42
N ALA A 209 21.50 16.34 15.01
CA ALA A 209 20.22 16.56 14.34
C ALA A 209 20.35 17.30 12.99
N GLN A 210 21.22 18.31 12.93
CA GLN A 210 21.45 19.06 11.68
C GLN A 210 22.10 18.21 10.59
N GLU A 211 23.03 17.33 10.95
CA GLU A 211 23.66 16.42 10.01
C GLU A 211 22.67 15.35 9.53
N MET A 212 21.82 14.83 10.42
CA MET A 212 20.73 13.93 10.07
C MET A 212 19.80 14.53 9.01
N MET A 213 19.38 15.76 9.22
CA MET A 213 18.53 16.48 8.26
C MET A 213 19.19 16.65 6.90
N GLN A 214 20.48 16.97 6.86
CA GLN A 214 21.21 17.09 5.59
C GLN A 214 21.27 15.75 4.85
N ILE A 215 21.46 14.65 5.56
CA ILE A 215 21.44 13.30 4.99
C ILE A 215 20.05 13.00 4.40
N LEU A 216 18.98 13.18 5.17
CA LEU A 216 17.61 12.89 4.74
C LEU A 216 17.18 13.79 3.57
N GLU A 217 17.50 15.08 3.62
CA GLU A 217 17.19 16.01 2.52
C GLU A 217 17.96 15.65 1.24
N SER A 218 19.23 15.26 1.35
CA SER A 218 20.03 14.82 0.21
C SER A 218 19.44 13.56 -0.44
N ARG A 219 19.02 12.59 0.38
CA ARG A 219 18.40 11.34 -0.08
C ARG A 219 17.03 11.58 -0.75
N TYR A 220 16.21 12.43 -0.14
CA TYR A 220 14.94 12.83 -0.75
C TYR A 220 15.15 13.48 -2.12
N LYS A 221 16.09 14.43 -2.25
CA LYS A 221 16.41 15.09 -3.52
C LYS A 221 16.96 14.12 -4.57
N GLU A 222 17.74 13.12 -4.14
CA GLU A 222 18.22 12.05 -5.03
C GLU A 222 17.05 11.20 -5.54
N ALA A 223 16.16 10.74 -4.64
CA ALA A 223 14.99 9.95 -5.01
C ALA A 223 14.03 10.73 -5.93
N GLU A 224 13.75 12.01 -5.61
CA GLU A 224 12.95 12.89 -6.46
C GLU A 224 13.59 13.09 -7.85
N GLY A 225 14.90 13.29 -7.90
CA GLY A 225 15.65 13.40 -9.17
C GLY A 225 15.60 12.12 -10.00
N ASN A 226 15.66 10.95 -9.35
CA ASN A 226 15.53 9.65 -10.02
C ASN A 226 14.10 9.42 -10.53
N LEU A 227 13.07 9.77 -9.75
CA LEU A 227 11.68 9.73 -10.18
C LEU A 227 11.46 10.63 -11.42
N ARG A 228 11.97 11.85 -11.40
CA ARG A 228 11.87 12.77 -12.54
C ARG A 228 12.52 12.19 -13.81
N LYS A 229 13.72 11.64 -13.70
CA LYS A 229 14.39 10.96 -14.82
C LYS A 229 13.60 9.76 -15.34
N GLN A 230 12.95 9.01 -14.45
CA GLN A 230 12.09 7.89 -14.82
C GLN A 230 10.87 8.34 -15.61
N ILE A 231 10.22 9.42 -15.16
CA ILE A 231 9.07 10.03 -15.85
C ILE A 231 9.48 10.58 -17.23
N GLU A 232 10.61 11.29 -17.32
CA GLU A 232 11.12 11.82 -18.58
C GLU A 232 11.43 10.75 -19.62
N LYS A 233 11.88 9.58 -19.19
CA LYS A 233 12.19 8.45 -20.08
C LYS A 233 10.97 7.71 -20.60
N SER A 234 9.81 7.88 -19.98
CA SER A 234 8.59 7.11 -20.25
C SER A 234 7.41 8.03 -20.52
N ALA A 235 7.24 8.44 -21.77
CA ALA A 235 6.16 9.34 -22.18
C ALA A 235 4.74 8.81 -21.92
N SER A 236 4.60 7.51 -21.64
CA SER A 236 3.32 6.85 -21.34
C SER A 236 2.96 6.80 -19.87
N ILE A 237 3.82 7.27 -18.96
CA ILE A 237 3.50 7.30 -17.53
C ILE A 237 2.34 8.26 -17.27
N SER A 238 1.28 7.77 -16.60
CA SER A 238 0.09 8.53 -16.28
C SER A 238 0.37 9.68 -15.31
N ARG A 239 -0.46 10.70 -15.36
CA ARG A 239 -0.41 11.77 -14.37
C ARG A 239 -0.75 11.25 -12.97
N CYS A 240 -1.66 10.29 -12.87
CA CYS A 240 -2.01 9.64 -11.60
C CYS A 240 -0.77 9.01 -10.92
N TYR A 241 0.05 8.26 -11.69
CA TYR A 241 1.30 7.71 -11.17
C TYR A 241 2.27 8.81 -10.75
N GLN A 242 2.44 9.86 -11.57
CA GLN A 242 3.38 10.95 -11.27
C GLN A 242 3.01 11.66 -9.95
N GLU A 243 1.74 11.98 -9.76
CA GLU A 243 1.24 12.64 -8.56
C GLU A 243 1.35 11.71 -7.33
N TYR A 244 0.93 10.45 -7.49
CA TYR A 244 1.04 9.44 -6.42
C TYR A 244 2.49 9.25 -5.97
N ALA A 245 3.41 9.01 -6.91
CA ALA A 245 4.80 8.73 -6.59
C ALA A 245 5.52 9.93 -5.94
N ALA A 246 5.23 11.16 -6.38
CA ALA A 246 5.78 12.37 -5.78
C ALA A 246 5.30 12.55 -4.34
N GLN A 247 4.00 12.36 -4.10
CA GLN A 247 3.41 12.48 -2.76
C GLN A 247 3.85 11.33 -1.83
N TYR A 248 4.03 10.13 -2.39
CA TYR A 248 4.56 8.97 -1.67
C TYR A 248 5.97 9.26 -1.12
N LEU A 249 6.88 9.77 -1.97
CA LEU A 249 8.23 10.14 -1.55
C LEU A 249 8.21 11.25 -0.48
N LEU A 250 7.32 12.22 -0.63
CA LEU A 250 7.20 13.32 0.33
C LEU A 250 6.68 12.82 1.69
N CYS A 251 5.75 11.88 1.69
CA CYS A 251 5.22 11.25 2.91
C CYS A 251 6.31 10.46 3.63
N ILE A 252 7.08 9.64 2.92
CA ILE A 252 8.22 8.90 3.48
C ILE A 252 9.25 9.87 4.04
N TYR A 253 9.64 10.91 3.29
CA TYR A 253 10.61 11.89 3.76
C TYR A 253 10.18 12.56 5.07
N ALA A 254 8.91 12.94 5.18
CA ALA A 254 8.38 13.53 6.41
C ALA A 254 8.39 12.54 7.59
N THR A 255 8.08 11.27 7.33
CA THR A 255 8.15 10.19 8.31
C THR A 255 9.59 9.95 8.77
N ASP A 256 10.54 9.88 7.84
CA ASP A 256 11.97 9.68 8.14
C ASP A 256 12.54 10.83 8.98
N ILE A 257 12.12 12.07 8.75
CA ILE A 257 12.51 13.22 9.58
C ILE A 257 12.10 12.97 11.04
N LEU A 258 10.84 12.58 11.28
CA LEU A 258 10.36 12.37 12.65
C LEU A 258 10.97 11.13 13.30
N GLN A 259 11.12 10.06 12.53
CA GLN A 259 11.77 8.83 13.00
C GLN A 259 13.26 9.03 13.25
N GLY A 260 13.94 9.83 12.42
CA GLY A 260 15.32 10.26 12.66
C GLY A 260 15.53 10.94 14.01
N ALA A 261 14.49 11.57 14.57
CA ALA A 261 14.55 12.14 15.91
C ALA A 261 14.88 11.12 17.02
N TYR A 262 14.58 9.84 16.81
CA TYR A 262 14.93 8.77 17.77
C TYR A 262 16.41 8.41 17.73
N SER A 263 17.07 8.70 16.63
CA SER A 263 18.47 8.38 16.36
C SER A 263 19.45 9.54 16.58
N VAL A 264 18.94 10.75 16.87
CA VAL A 264 19.84 11.89 17.13
C VAL A 264 20.31 11.92 18.57
N LYS A 265 21.52 12.47 18.76
CA LYS A 265 22.10 12.70 20.07
C LYS A 265 21.14 13.53 20.93
N ASP A 266 20.94 13.09 22.18
CA ASP A 266 20.05 13.71 23.17
C ASP A 266 18.54 13.62 22.87
N ASN A 267 18.12 12.94 21.81
CA ASN A 267 16.71 12.79 21.38
C ASN A 267 15.94 14.12 21.30
N VAL A 268 16.64 15.23 21.03
CA VAL A 268 16.06 16.57 20.88
C VAL A 268 16.09 16.94 19.41
N PHE A 269 14.92 17.07 18.81
CA PHE A 269 14.78 17.48 17.43
C PHE A 269 14.42 18.96 17.36
N PRO A 270 15.10 19.79 16.53
CA PRO A 270 14.79 21.19 16.42
C PRO A 270 13.34 21.44 15.99
N GLN A 271 12.69 22.42 16.62
CA GLN A 271 11.30 22.76 16.32
C GLN A 271 11.06 23.14 14.86
N GLU A 272 12.04 23.71 14.19
CA GLU A 272 11.98 24.07 12.77
C GLU A 272 11.74 22.85 11.87
N TYR A 273 12.28 21.67 12.21
CA TYR A 273 12.07 20.44 11.45
C TYR A 273 10.67 19.87 11.68
N VAL A 274 10.17 19.95 12.91
CA VAL A 274 8.79 19.58 13.22
C VAL A 274 7.82 20.45 12.43
N SER A 275 8.07 21.76 12.38
CA SER A 275 7.25 22.70 11.61
C SER A 275 7.27 22.44 10.09
N GLN A 276 8.41 22.00 9.55
CA GLN A 276 8.52 21.57 8.16
C GLN A 276 7.66 20.32 7.90
N VAL A 277 7.74 19.35 8.78
CA VAL A 277 6.92 18.12 8.67
C VAL A 277 5.43 18.42 8.80
N GLU A 278 5.02 19.29 9.73
CA GLU A 278 3.63 19.73 9.84
C GLU A 278 3.10 20.38 8.56
N LYS A 279 3.97 21.16 7.87
CA LYS A 279 3.60 21.74 6.58
C LYS A 279 3.36 20.64 5.54
N ILE A 280 4.28 19.69 5.41
CA ILE A 280 4.15 18.55 4.48
C ILE A 280 2.88 17.76 4.80
N TRP A 281 2.67 17.42 6.07
CA TRP A 281 1.50 16.65 6.52
C TRP A 281 0.16 17.28 6.12
N LYS A 282 0.06 18.62 6.19
CA LYS A 282 -1.13 19.37 5.77
C LYS A 282 -1.37 19.37 4.26
N GLU A 283 -0.32 19.15 3.48
CA GLU A 283 -0.35 19.15 2.01
C GLU A 283 -0.57 17.76 1.41
N ILE A 284 -0.46 16.69 2.22
CA ILE A 284 -0.70 15.32 1.74
C ILE A 284 -2.18 15.15 1.33
N PRO A 285 -2.44 14.68 0.10
CA PRO A 285 -3.81 14.60 -0.41
C PRO A 285 -4.59 13.41 0.13
N GLN A 286 -5.90 13.56 0.18
CA GLN A 286 -6.83 12.44 0.39
C GLN A 286 -6.85 11.50 -0.84
N PRO A 287 -7.18 10.23 -0.66
CA PRO A 287 -7.41 9.53 0.62
C PRO A 287 -6.10 9.19 1.33
N TYR A 288 -6.00 9.45 2.61
CA TYR A 288 -4.76 9.23 3.38
C TYR A 288 -4.30 7.78 3.44
N THR A 289 -5.24 6.83 3.35
CA THR A 289 -4.95 5.39 3.31
C THR A 289 -4.11 4.94 2.12
N GLN A 290 -4.03 5.76 1.06
CA GLN A 290 -3.16 5.49 -0.09
C GLN A 290 -1.66 5.53 0.24
N PHE A 291 -1.30 6.05 1.41
CA PHE A 291 0.07 6.12 1.89
C PHE A 291 0.17 5.41 3.24
N ARG A 292 0.81 4.26 3.27
CA ARG A 292 1.07 3.51 4.51
C ARG A 292 1.67 4.41 5.60
N ASP A 293 2.68 5.17 5.22
CA ASP A 293 3.46 5.98 6.16
C ASP A 293 2.70 7.18 6.71
N TYR A 294 1.51 7.51 6.17
CA TYR A 294 0.70 8.61 6.71
C TYR A 294 0.24 8.36 8.15
N SER A 295 -0.12 7.14 8.49
CA SER A 295 -0.52 6.80 9.87
C SER A 295 0.66 6.92 10.83
N MET A 296 1.86 6.47 10.42
CA MET A 296 3.10 6.64 11.17
C MET A 296 3.44 8.11 11.33
N LEU A 297 3.44 8.86 10.25
CA LEU A 297 3.69 10.30 10.25
C LEU A 297 2.77 11.05 11.21
N THR A 298 1.47 10.76 11.17
CA THR A 298 0.49 11.37 12.07
C THR A 298 0.75 11.03 13.54
N ASN A 299 1.04 9.77 13.83
CA ASN A 299 1.36 9.31 15.17
C ASN A 299 2.66 9.95 15.70
N ASP A 300 3.69 10.04 14.86
CA ASP A 300 4.97 10.62 15.24
C ASP A 300 4.87 12.14 15.44
N LEU A 301 4.06 12.87 14.65
CA LEU A 301 3.76 14.28 14.88
C LEU A 301 3.10 14.49 16.24
N ILE A 302 2.07 13.72 16.57
CA ILE A 302 1.41 13.76 17.88
C ILE A 302 2.44 13.41 18.97
N GLY A 303 3.30 12.43 18.75
CA GLY A 303 4.38 12.04 19.65
C GLY A 303 5.39 13.16 19.90
N GLN A 304 5.79 13.90 18.87
CA GLN A 304 6.69 15.04 19.00
C GLN A 304 6.06 16.20 19.76
N GLU A 305 4.83 16.58 19.47
CA GLU A 305 4.10 17.60 20.23
C GLU A 305 4.07 17.26 21.73
N ARG A 306 3.89 16.00 22.06
CA ARG A 306 3.89 15.52 23.45
C ARG A 306 5.26 15.56 24.08
N ARG A 307 6.32 15.16 23.38
CA ARG A 307 7.72 15.23 23.86
C ARG A 307 8.11 16.67 24.18
N LEU A 308 7.76 17.61 23.32
CA LEU A 308 8.06 19.03 23.54
C LEU A 308 7.29 19.59 24.75
N LYS A 309 6.08 19.12 24.99
CA LYS A 309 5.22 19.66 26.04
C LYS A 309 5.38 18.97 27.41
N TYR A 310 5.68 17.67 27.41
CA TYR A 310 5.67 16.84 28.64
C TYR A 310 6.98 16.08 28.91
N SER A 311 8.09 16.45 28.24
CA SER A 311 9.35 15.74 28.42
C SER A 311 9.91 15.87 29.83
N THR A 312 9.59 14.91 30.68
CA THR A 312 10.41 14.62 31.84
C THR A 312 11.62 13.77 31.41
N PRO A 313 12.77 13.83 32.11
CA PRO A 313 13.95 13.00 31.79
C PRO A 313 13.64 11.50 31.65
N MET A 314 12.65 10.99 32.37
CA MET A 314 12.20 9.59 32.30
C MET A 314 11.34 9.27 31.06
N GLY A 315 10.57 10.21 30.54
CA GLY A 315 9.75 10.03 29.36
C GLY A 315 10.53 9.92 28.05
N ARG A 316 11.85 10.22 28.07
CA ARG A 316 12.74 10.11 26.91
C ARG A 316 13.21 8.68 26.64
N THR A 317 13.16 7.80 27.63
CA THR A 317 13.73 6.44 27.54
C THR A 317 12.71 5.43 27.00
N TYR A 318 11.41 5.71 27.14
CA TYR A 318 10.34 4.84 26.68
C TYR A 318 9.37 5.67 25.85
N GLY A 319 9.50 5.64 24.54
CA GLY A 319 8.65 6.36 23.58
C GLY A 319 7.18 5.90 23.50
N PHE A 320 6.71 5.17 24.53
CA PHE A 320 5.33 4.81 24.67
C PHE A 320 4.53 6.01 25.20
N LEU A 321 3.54 6.40 24.43
CA LEU A 321 2.44 7.22 24.89
C LEU A 321 1.88 6.57 26.15
N SER A 322 2.03 7.17 27.35
CA SER A 322 1.20 6.70 28.45
C SER A 322 -0.24 6.90 27.98
N THR A 323 -1.02 5.84 28.04
CA THR A 323 -2.44 5.83 27.65
C THR A 323 -3.23 6.95 28.36
N ASN A 324 -2.75 7.42 29.49
CA ASN A 324 -3.31 8.53 30.29
C ASN A 324 -3.30 9.91 29.59
N SER A 325 -2.55 10.09 28.53
CA SER A 325 -2.50 11.38 27.82
C SER A 325 -3.49 11.49 26.65
N TYR A 326 -4.10 10.40 26.22
CA TYR A 326 -5.16 10.47 25.19
C TYR A 326 -6.37 11.32 25.61
N PRO A 327 -6.92 11.19 26.84
CA PRO A 327 -8.04 12.03 27.27
C PRO A 327 -7.73 13.52 27.24
N GLU A 328 -6.52 13.93 27.62
CA GLU A 328 -6.12 15.34 27.58
C GLU A 328 -6.02 15.87 26.15
N LEU A 329 -5.45 15.07 25.22
CA LEU A 329 -5.37 15.41 23.81
C LEU A 329 -6.76 15.58 23.21
N LEU A 330 -7.67 14.64 23.49
CA LEU A 330 -9.05 14.71 23.03
C LEU A 330 -9.78 15.94 23.56
N ARG A 331 -9.59 16.31 24.84
CA ARG A 331 -10.15 17.54 25.42
C ARG A 331 -9.61 18.79 24.73
N LYS A 332 -8.29 18.83 24.45
CA LYS A 332 -7.65 19.93 23.72
C LYS A 332 -8.25 20.11 22.32
N HIS A 333 -8.30 19.04 21.52
CA HIS A 333 -8.82 19.12 20.16
C HIS A 333 -10.33 19.38 20.11
N LYS A 334 -11.09 18.87 21.07
CA LYS A 334 -12.50 19.26 21.26
C LYS A 334 -12.66 20.76 21.52
N ALA A 335 -11.83 21.31 22.40
CA ALA A 335 -11.86 22.74 22.73
C ALA A 335 -11.46 23.64 21.55
N LEU A 336 -10.60 23.13 20.65
CA LEU A 336 -10.20 23.81 19.41
C LEU A 336 -11.27 23.66 18.30
N GLY A 337 -12.26 22.79 18.48
CA GLY A 337 -13.26 22.49 17.46
C GLY A 337 -12.78 21.57 16.35
N ASP A 338 -11.61 20.95 16.50
CA ASP A 338 -11.00 20.08 15.50
C ASP A 338 -11.70 18.72 15.40
N ILE A 339 -12.33 18.28 16.49
CA ILE A 339 -13.03 16.99 16.56
C ILE A 339 -14.40 17.13 17.23
N ALA A 340 -15.37 16.39 16.68
CA ALA A 340 -16.71 16.28 17.27
C ALA A 340 -16.75 15.07 18.23
N ILE A 341 -16.35 15.24 19.47
CA ILE A 341 -16.38 14.22 20.52
C ILE A 341 -17.10 14.71 21.75
N THR A 342 -17.86 13.84 22.40
CA THR A 342 -18.60 14.16 23.65
C THR A 342 -17.74 13.95 24.90
N ASP A 343 -18.08 14.58 26.01
CA ASP A 343 -17.39 14.38 27.29
C ASP A 343 -17.53 12.94 27.80
N SER A 344 -18.65 12.29 27.50
CA SER A 344 -18.88 10.87 27.81
C SER A 344 -17.94 9.93 27.06
N GLU A 345 -17.67 10.20 25.80
CA GLU A 345 -16.70 9.42 25.00
C GLU A 345 -15.28 9.63 25.52
N ILE A 346 -14.90 10.86 25.88
CA ILE A 346 -13.60 11.13 26.50
C ILE A 346 -13.47 10.40 27.84
N ALA A 347 -14.50 10.38 28.66
CA ALA A 347 -14.51 9.66 29.93
C ALA A 347 -14.38 8.14 29.72
N THR A 348 -14.96 7.59 28.66
CA THR A 348 -14.81 6.18 28.27
C THR A 348 -13.37 5.86 27.93
N VAL A 349 -12.71 6.71 27.12
CA VAL A 349 -11.29 6.58 26.77
C VAL A 349 -10.39 6.68 28.02
N GLU A 350 -10.71 7.57 28.93
CA GLU A 350 -9.98 7.71 30.20
C GLU A 350 -10.08 6.45 31.08
N GLN A 351 -11.26 5.87 31.17
CA GLN A 351 -11.45 4.62 31.91
C GLN A 351 -10.72 3.45 31.26
N TRP A 352 -10.77 3.38 29.94
CA TRP A 352 -10.04 2.37 29.17
C TRP A 352 -8.51 2.50 29.34
N ALA A 353 -7.99 3.74 29.29
CA ALA A 353 -6.56 4.01 29.51
C ALA A 353 -6.10 3.55 30.91
N LYS A 354 -6.85 3.85 31.96
CA LYS A 354 -6.56 3.38 33.32
C LYS A 354 -6.55 1.87 33.43
N ASN A 355 -7.48 1.19 32.77
CA ASN A 355 -7.55 -0.27 32.77
C ASN A 355 -6.35 -0.90 32.06
N LEU A 356 -5.92 -0.32 30.93
CA LEU A 356 -4.79 -0.81 30.15
C LEU A 356 -3.47 -0.64 30.92
N ASP A 357 -3.26 0.50 31.58
CA ASP A 357 -2.08 0.73 32.41
C ASP A 357 -1.99 -0.30 33.55
N ALA A 358 -3.13 -0.58 34.19
CA ALA A 358 -3.18 -1.58 35.26
C ALA A 358 -2.83 -3.00 34.80
N ILE A 359 -3.29 -3.39 33.58
CA ILE A 359 -2.97 -4.68 32.96
C ILE A 359 -1.48 -4.74 32.61
N THR A 360 -0.94 -3.70 32.02
CA THR A 360 0.47 -3.62 31.60
C THR A 360 1.40 -3.71 32.80
N ILE A 361 1.14 -2.95 33.88
CA ILE A 361 1.91 -3.00 35.12
C ILE A 361 1.90 -4.41 35.71
N LYS A 362 0.73 -5.07 35.74
CA LYS A 362 0.61 -6.43 36.24
C LYS A 362 1.39 -7.45 35.41
N GLN A 363 1.44 -7.28 34.11
CA GLN A 363 2.24 -8.13 33.20
C GLN A 363 3.74 -7.98 33.44
N TYR A 364 4.24 -6.75 33.58
CA TYR A 364 5.64 -6.50 33.89
C TYR A 364 6.04 -7.10 35.24
N GLN A 365 5.24 -6.90 36.29
CA GLN A 365 5.50 -7.46 37.62
C GLN A 365 5.55 -8.99 37.62
N THR A 366 4.73 -9.65 36.76
CA THR A 366 4.77 -11.13 36.65
C THR A 366 5.93 -11.65 35.80
N THR A 367 6.47 -10.85 34.88
CA THR A 367 7.63 -11.23 34.07
C THR A 367 8.91 -11.11 34.90
N ASP A 368 9.10 -10.00 35.61
CA ASP A 368 10.26 -9.80 36.50
C ASP A 368 10.36 -10.87 37.62
N ALA A 369 9.20 -11.31 38.14
CA ALA A 369 9.17 -12.37 39.14
C ALA A 369 9.58 -13.76 38.60
N LYS A 370 9.36 -14.01 37.28
CA LYS A 370 9.77 -15.26 36.61
C LYS A 370 11.20 -15.26 36.14
N GLU A 371 11.82 -14.11 35.95
CA GLU A 371 13.23 -13.97 35.58
C GLU A 371 14.15 -14.01 36.83
N GLN A 372 13.59 -13.88 38.05
CA GLN A 372 14.31 -13.94 39.31
C GLN A 372 14.27 -15.34 39.97
N GLU A 373 13.45 -16.28 39.47
CA GLU A 373 13.46 -17.71 39.83
C GLU A 373 14.35 -18.51 38.82
#